data_10d90bbcd4afc958b598050cdbff0f36
#
_entry.id   10d90bbcd4afc958b598050cdbff0f36
#
_cell.length_a   1.000
_cell.length_b   1.000
_cell.length_c   1.000
_cell.angle_alpha   90.00
_cell.angle_beta   90.00
_cell.angle_gamma   90.00
#
_symmetry.space_group_name_H-M   'P 1'
#
loop_
_entity.id
_entity.type
_entity.pdbx_description
1 polymer ?
#
loop_
_entity_poly.entity_id
_entity_poly.type
_entity_poly.pdbx_seq_one_letter_code
_entity_poly.pdbx_strand_id
1 'polypeptide(L)'
;DCGYTSTRDIFADSWEKQCRLPLFPLFHLSDLWCRILYGWSFAKASPLDAVHRCRLPMLFIHGDKDSVVPVEMVHRLYEAKIGDKELWILSGVDHGAAYLHDPQIYAQRVRTFVEHWFECPAILEQ
;
A
#
# COMPACT_ATOMS: atom_id res chain seq x y z
N ASP A 1 -0.59 5.43 -1.37
CA ASP A 1 -0.13 5.13 -2.72
C ASP A 1 0.66 3.83 -2.71
N CYS A 2 0.42 2.94 -3.69
CA CYS A 2 1.09 1.64 -3.90
C CYS A 2 1.15 0.74 -2.65
N GLY A 3 0.07 0.68 -1.87
CA GLY A 3 0.01 -0.11 -0.64
C GLY A 3 -0.03 -1.61 -0.89
N TYR A 4 0.71 -2.38 -0.08
CA TYR A 4 0.68 -3.85 -0.08
C TYR A 4 -0.06 -4.40 1.16
N THR A 5 -0.57 -5.64 1.07
CA THR A 5 -1.40 -6.25 2.13
C THR A 5 -0.61 -6.68 3.35
N SER A 6 0.51 -7.36 3.13
CA SER A 6 1.42 -7.80 4.21
C SER A 6 2.83 -7.98 3.65
N THR A 7 3.82 -7.87 4.53
CA THR A 7 5.21 -8.16 4.16
C THR A 7 5.37 -9.58 3.61
N ARG A 8 4.62 -10.53 4.15
CA ARG A 8 4.63 -11.91 3.66
C ARG A 8 4.09 -12.01 2.23
N ASP A 9 2.95 -11.35 1.94
CA ASP A 9 2.32 -11.43 0.62
C ASP A 9 3.20 -10.79 -0.46
N ILE A 10 3.80 -9.63 -0.18
CA ILE A 10 4.68 -8.97 -1.15
C ILE A 10 5.98 -9.74 -1.39
N PHE A 11 6.56 -10.35 -0.34
CA PHE A 11 7.72 -11.21 -0.50
C PHE A 11 7.37 -12.50 -1.25
N ALA A 12 6.21 -13.11 -1.00
CA ALA A 12 5.76 -14.29 -1.71
C ALA A 12 5.64 -14.03 -3.22
N ASP A 13 4.97 -12.93 -3.57
CA ASP A 13 4.80 -12.54 -4.97
C ASP A 13 6.13 -12.22 -5.66
N SER A 14 6.96 -11.40 -5.02
CA SER A 14 8.27 -11.03 -5.57
C SER A 14 9.22 -12.22 -5.68
N TRP A 15 9.21 -13.10 -4.68
CA TRP A 15 10.09 -14.27 -4.65
C TRP A 15 9.72 -15.28 -5.73
N GLU A 16 8.44 -15.54 -5.92
CA GLU A 16 7.95 -16.43 -6.97
C GLU A 16 8.31 -15.90 -8.37
N LYS A 17 8.13 -14.60 -8.60
CA LYS A 17 8.40 -13.95 -9.89
C LYS A 17 9.90 -13.86 -10.21
N GLN A 18 10.74 -13.53 -9.23
CA GLN A 18 12.16 -13.23 -9.46
C GLN A 18 13.09 -14.42 -9.21
N CYS A 19 12.87 -15.16 -8.14
CA CYS A 19 13.82 -16.19 -7.71
C CYS A 19 13.40 -17.60 -8.11
N ARG A 20 12.12 -17.83 -8.43
CA ARG A 20 11.56 -19.18 -8.73
C ARG A 20 11.90 -20.24 -7.68
N LEU A 21 12.13 -19.81 -6.45
CA LEU A 21 12.45 -20.68 -5.32
C LEU A 21 11.27 -20.74 -4.35
N PRO A 22 11.07 -21.87 -3.65
CA PRO A 22 10.01 -21.94 -2.65
C PRO A 22 10.31 -20.99 -1.47
N LEU A 23 9.30 -20.35 -0.95
CA LEU A 23 9.40 -19.50 0.25
C LEU A 23 9.93 -20.26 1.48
N PHE A 24 9.63 -21.54 1.58
CA PHE A 24 10.14 -22.43 2.61
C PHE A 24 11.46 -23.09 2.12
N PRO A 25 12.52 -23.15 2.94
CA PRO A 25 12.59 -22.73 4.35
C PRO A 25 13.08 -21.28 4.56
N LEU A 26 13.58 -20.63 3.51
CA LEU A 26 14.38 -19.40 3.60
C LEU A 26 13.62 -18.23 4.25
N PHE A 27 12.39 -17.99 3.82
CA PHE A 27 11.56 -16.92 4.42
C PHE A 27 11.30 -17.16 5.91
N HIS A 28 11.06 -18.42 6.31
CA HIS A 28 10.80 -18.75 7.72
C HIS A 28 12.06 -18.62 8.59
N LEU A 29 13.21 -18.97 8.04
CA LEU A 29 14.49 -18.78 8.72
C LEU A 29 14.81 -17.30 8.88
N SER A 30 14.56 -16.48 7.86
CA SER A 30 14.74 -15.05 7.93
C SER A 30 13.81 -14.41 8.96
N ASP A 31 12.53 -14.80 9.02
CA ASP A 31 11.57 -14.32 10.01
C ASP A 31 12.00 -14.72 11.44
N LEU A 32 12.44 -15.95 11.63
CA LEU A 32 12.98 -16.42 12.92
C LEU A 32 14.20 -15.62 13.33
N TRP A 33 15.12 -15.36 12.41
CA TRP A 33 16.32 -14.58 12.65
C TRP A 33 16.01 -13.13 13.05
N CYS A 34 15.05 -12.49 12.34
CA CYS A 34 14.56 -11.17 12.70
C CYS A 34 13.92 -11.12 14.09
N ARG A 35 13.19 -12.16 14.49
CA ARG A 35 12.61 -12.26 15.84
C ARG A 35 13.69 -12.35 16.92
N ILE A 36 14.73 -13.13 16.68
CA ILE A 36 15.82 -13.33 17.66
C ILE A 36 16.66 -12.06 17.79
N LEU A 37 17.05 -11.45 16.67
CA LEU A 37 17.97 -10.31 16.69
C LEU A 37 17.30 -8.98 17.01
N TYR A 38 16.07 -8.78 16.52
CA TYR A 38 15.40 -7.47 16.55
C TYR A 38 14.06 -7.47 17.28
N GLY A 39 13.60 -8.61 17.78
CA GLY A 39 12.27 -8.73 18.42
C GLY A 39 11.10 -8.49 17.46
N TRP A 40 11.36 -8.46 16.15
CA TRP A 40 10.40 -8.12 15.11
C TRP A 40 10.14 -9.31 14.18
N SER A 41 8.95 -9.37 13.56
CA SER A 41 8.53 -10.47 12.69
C SER A 41 7.82 -9.92 11.45
N PHE A 42 8.12 -10.49 10.29
CA PHE A 42 7.41 -10.18 9.04
C PHE A 42 5.90 -10.44 9.13
N ALA A 43 5.48 -11.42 9.92
CA ALA A 43 4.07 -11.72 10.13
C ALA A 43 3.31 -10.61 10.89
N LYS A 44 4.02 -9.80 11.68
CA LYS A 44 3.43 -8.66 12.42
C LYS A 44 3.32 -7.40 11.57
N ALA A 45 4.06 -7.30 10.47
CA ALA A 45 4.01 -6.17 9.55
C ALA A 45 2.89 -6.39 8.52
N SER A 46 1.66 -6.09 8.95
CA SER A 46 0.45 -6.23 8.14
C SER A 46 -0.24 -4.88 7.97
N PRO A 47 0.00 -4.16 6.86
CA PRO A 47 -0.80 -2.99 6.51
C PRO A 47 -2.30 -3.29 6.45
N LEU A 48 -2.71 -4.49 6.04
CA LEU A 48 -4.10 -4.91 5.99
C LEU A 48 -4.77 -4.79 7.36
N ASP A 49 -4.11 -5.29 8.43
CA ASP A 49 -4.63 -5.19 9.79
C ASP A 49 -4.65 -3.75 10.31
N ALA A 50 -3.67 -2.95 9.92
CA ALA A 50 -3.61 -1.53 10.28
C ALA A 50 -4.75 -0.75 9.61
N VAL A 51 -4.98 -0.98 8.33
CA VAL A 51 -6.08 -0.38 7.55
C VAL A 51 -7.45 -0.77 8.14
N HIS A 52 -7.65 -2.04 8.49
CA HIS A 52 -8.89 -2.51 9.09
C HIS A 52 -9.21 -1.80 10.42
N ARG A 53 -8.18 -1.53 11.24
CA ARG A 53 -8.34 -0.84 12.53
C ARG A 53 -8.42 0.68 12.43
N CYS A 54 -7.92 1.26 11.35
CA CYS A 54 -7.91 2.71 11.16
C CYS A 54 -9.33 3.24 10.97
N ARG A 55 -9.68 4.31 11.69
CA ARG A 55 -10.99 4.98 11.60
C ARG A 55 -10.96 6.25 10.75
N LEU A 56 -9.76 6.76 10.43
CA LEU A 56 -9.61 7.95 9.61
C LEU A 56 -9.99 7.65 8.15
N PRO A 57 -10.54 8.61 7.40
CA PRO A 57 -10.73 8.47 5.97
C PRO A 57 -9.44 8.10 5.25
N MET A 58 -9.51 7.27 4.22
CA MET A 58 -8.35 6.83 3.44
C MET A 58 -8.58 6.95 1.95
N LEU A 59 -7.59 7.54 1.26
CA LEU A 59 -7.48 7.52 -0.19
C LEU A 59 -6.43 6.46 -0.60
N PHE A 60 -6.87 5.47 -1.36
CA PHE A 60 -6.02 4.44 -1.96
C PHE A 60 -5.74 4.83 -3.41
N ILE A 61 -4.45 4.89 -3.77
CA ILE A 61 -3.99 5.21 -5.12
C ILE A 61 -3.10 4.07 -5.60
N HIS A 62 -3.30 3.58 -6.85
CA HIS A 62 -2.51 2.48 -7.39
C HIS A 62 -2.50 2.49 -8.92
N GLY A 63 -1.39 2.10 -9.53
CA GLY A 63 -1.30 1.87 -10.96
C GLY A 63 -1.75 0.45 -11.35
N ASP A 64 -2.53 0.30 -12.41
CA ASP A 64 -2.97 -1.03 -12.89
C ASP A 64 -1.84 -1.86 -13.54
N LYS A 65 -0.69 -1.23 -13.81
CA LYS A 65 0.52 -1.86 -14.35
C LYS A 65 1.67 -1.91 -13.35
N ASP A 66 1.35 -1.80 -12.05
CA ASP A 66 2.36 -1.89 -10.99
C ASP A 66 3.09 -3.24 -11.07
N SER A 67 4.38 -3.19 -11.41
CA SER A 67 5.24 -4.35 -11.59
C SER A 67 5.82 -4.88 -10.27
N VAL A 68 5.69 -4.13 -9.18
CA VAL A 68 6.23 -4.46 -7.85
C VAL A 68 5.13 -4.94 -6.91
N VAL A 69 4.03 -4.20 -6.84
CA VAL A 69 2.90 -4.50 -5.95
C VAL A 69 1.67 -4.79 -6.80
N PRO A 70 1.20 -6.05 -6.86
CA PRO A 70 0.00 -6.40 -7.61
C PRO A 70 -1.21 -5.54 -7.24
N VAL A 71 -1.95 -5.08 -8.25
CA VAL A 71 -3.14 -4.22 -8.05
C VAL A 71 -4.23 -4.88 -7.18
N GLU A 72 -4.27 -6.20 -7.14
CA GLU A 72 -5.15 -6.98 -6.28
C GLU A 72 -4.94 -6.68 -4.79
N MET A 73 -3.71 -6.29 -4.41
CA MET A 73 -3.41 -5.95 -3.02
C MET A 73 -4.10 -4.67 -2.57
N VAL A 74 -4.19 -3.64 -3.42
CA VAL A 74 -4.91 -2.42 -3.07
C VAL A 74 -6.41 -2.65 -2.99
N HIS A 75 -6.98 -3.53 -3.81
CA HIS A 75 -8.39 -3.91 -3.70
C HIS A 75 -8.68 -4.58 -2.35
N ARG A 76 -7.83 -5.50 -1.91
CA ARG A 76 -7.95 -6.13 -0.58
C ARG A 76 -7.83 -5.13 0.56
N LEU A 77 -6.92 -4.15 0.46
CA LEU A 77 -6.80 -3.05 1.43
C LEU A 77 -8.05 -2.20 1.46
N TYR A 78 -8.56 -1.84 0.29
CA TYR A 78 -9.78 -1.06 0.16
C TYR A 78 -10.99 -1.80 0.76
N GLU A 79 -11.15 -3.08 0.48
CA GLU A 79 -12.22 -3.90 1.06
C GLU A 79 -12.13 -4.00 2.58
N ALA A 80 -10.91 -4.20 3.11
CA ALA A 80 -10.67 -4.34 4.55
C ALA A 80 -10.89 -3.03 5.32
N LYS A 81 -10.79 -1.88 4.68
CA LYS A 81 -10.99 -0.57 5.30
C LYS A 81 -12.45 -0.39 5.70
N ILE A 82 -12.69 -0.13 6.98
CA ILE A 82 -13.99 0.21 7.54
C ILE A 82 -14.16 1.73 7.57
N GLY A 83 -15.36 2.22 7.17
CA GLY A 83 -15.68 3.65 7.12
C GLY A 83 -15.23 4.31 5.81
N ASP A 84 -14.98 5.60 5.87
CA ASP A 84 -14.77 6.45 4.71
C ASP A 84 -13.50 6.10 3.95
N LYS A 85 -13.67 5.89 2.64
CA LYS A 85 -12.59 5.45 1.77
C LYS A 85 -12.85 5.81 0.31
N GLU A 86 -11.80 6.13 -0.40
CA GLU A 86 -11.81 6.31 -1.84
C GLU A 86 -10.73 5.44 -2.49
N LEU A 87 -10.98 4.97 -3.70
CA LEU A 87 -10.03 4.21 -4.51
C LEU A 87 -9.83 4.91 -5.85
N TRP A 88 -8.58 5.10 -6.22
CA TRP A 88 -8.20 5.63 -7.51
C TRP A 88 -7.16 4.72 -8.17
N ILE A 89 -7.59 4.02 -9.22
CA ILE A 89 -6.71 3.21 -10.05
C ILE A 89 -6.35 4.01 -11.30
N LEU A 90 -5.03 4.13 -11.57
CA LEU A 90 -4.50 4.79 -12.75
C LEU A 90 -4.14 3.76 -13.81
N SER A 91 -4.70 3.95 -15.02
CA SER A 91 -4.44 3.02 -16.11
C SER A 91 -3.08 3.25 -16.76
N GLY A 92 -2.36 2.15 -17.02
CA GLY A 92 -1.04 2.17 -17.65
C GLY A 92 0.10 2.64 -16.76
N VAL A 93 -0.14 2.84 -15.46
CA VAL A 93 0.83 3.41 -14.53
C VAL A 93 1.53 2.30 -13.74
N ASP A 94 2.86 2.36 -13.67
CA ASP A 94 3.71 1.44 -12.92
C ASP A 94 3.91 1.91 -11.46
N HIS A 95 4.64 1.11 -10.67
CA HIS A 95 4.89 1.32 -9.25
C HIS A 95 5.45 2.71 -8.92
N GLY A 96 4.80 3.42 -7.99
CA GLY A 96 5.22 4.73 -7.53
C GLY A 96 5.16 5.85 -8.59
N ALA A 97 4.64 5.57 -9.79
CA ALA A 97 4.64 6.51 -10.89
C ALA A 97 3.38 7.38 -10.98
N ALA A 98 2.42 7.25 -10.07
CA ALA A 98 1.16 7.98 -10.11
C ALA A 98 1.34 9.51 -10.14
N TYR A 99 2.21 10.03 -9.29
CA TYR A 99 2.54 11.46 -9.29
C TYR A 99 3.27 11.90 -10.56
N LEU A 100 4.21 11.08 -11.05
CA LEU A 100 5.00 11.40 -12.25
C LEU A 100 4.16 11.35 -13.54
N HIS A 101 3.11 10.52 -13.54
CA HIS A 101 2.22 10.38 -14.68
C HIS A 101 1.43 11.66 -14.97
N ASP A 102 0.84 12.27 -13.94
CA ASP A 102 0.21 13.58 -14.00
C ASP A 102 0.25 14.27 -12.63
N PRO A 103 1.26 15.11 -12.38
CA PRO A 103 1.42 15.80 -11.09
C PRO A 103 0.24 16.70 -10.72
N GLN A 104 -0.39 17.32 -11.72
CA GLN A 104 -1.47 18.27 -11.48
C GLN A 104 -2.76 17.54 -11.05
N ILE A 105 -3.14 16.50 -11.78
CA ILE A 105 -4.31 15.68 -11.46
C ILE A 105 -4.08 14.97 -10.12
N TYR A 106 -2.88 14.45 -9.88
CA TYR A 106 -2.55 13.80 -8.60
C TYR A 106 -2.71 14.78 -7.42
N ALA A 107 -2.09 15.95 -7.51
CA ALA A 107 -2.17 16.96 -6.46
C ALA A 107 -3.61 17.45 -6.24
N GLN A 108 -4.35 17.66 -7.31
CA GLN A 108 -5.76 18.05 -7.22
C GLN A 108 -6.62 16.97 -6.54
N ARG A 109 -6.42 15.70 -6.90
CA ARG A 109 -7.17 14.58 -6.31
C ARG A 109 -6.92 14.44 -4.83
N VAL A 110 -5.64 14.50 -4.42
CA VAL A 110 -5.25 14.46 -3.00
C VAL A 110 -5.80 15.66 -2.25
N ARG A 111 -5.71 16.87 -2.81
CA ARG A 111 -6.26 18.08 -2.20
C ARG A 111 -7.78 17.97 -2.00
N THR A 112 -8.51 17.58 -3.03
CA THR A 112 -9.97 17.40 -2.94
C THR A 112 -10.36 16.40 -1.85
N PHE A 113 -9.62 15.28 -1.75
CA PHE A 113 -9.84 14.30 -0.69
C PHE A 113 -9.59 14.91 0.70
N VAL A 114 -8.49 15.63 0.89
CA VAL A 114 -8.16 16.27 2.17
C VAL A 114 -9.19 17.34 2.55
N GLU A 115 -9.59 18.19 1.60
CA GLU A 115 -10.60 19.24 1.83
C GLU A 115 -11.98 18.65 2.16
N HIS A 116 -12.32 17.51 1.56
CA HIS A 116 -13.61 16.84 1.80
C HIS A 116 -13.71 16.20 3.19
N TRP A 117 -12.62 15.55 3.63
CA TRP A 117 -12.66 14.74 4.85
C TRP A 117 -12.03 15.40 6.09
N PHE A 118 -11.21 16.41 5.88
CA PHE A 118 -10.53 17.09 6.97
C PHE A 118 -10.81 18.59 6.87
N GLU A 119 -11.33 19.19 7.92
CA GLU A 119 -11.42 20.65 8.03
C GLU A 119 -9.99 21.21 8.05
N CYS A 120 -9.46 21.54 6.87
CA CYS A 120 -8.16 22.18 6.76
C CYS A 120 -8.36 23.70 6.94
N PRO A 121 -7.96 24.33 8.05
CA PRO A 121 -7.90 25.78 8.10
C PRO A 121 -6.95 26.23 6.99
N ALA A 122 -7.37 27.23 6.21
CA ALA A 122 -6.69 27.74 5.03
C ALA A 122 -5.22 28.14 5.34
N ILE A 123 -4.28 27.21 5.15
CA ILE A 123 -2.83 27.45 5.34
C ILE A 123 -2.11 27.52 3.99
N LEU A 124 -2.81 27.43 2.86
CA LEU A 124 -2.18 27.36 1.54
C LEU A 124 -2.46 28.59 0.64
N GLU A 125 -2.67 29.76 1.21
CA GLU A 125 -2.58 31.03 0.48
C GLU A 125 -1.35 31.80 0.99
N GLN A 126 -0.16 31.36 0.59
CA GLN A 126 1.06 32.21 0.54
C GLN A 126 1.96 31.73 -0.58
#